data_7e8aacbff58eb7694a3d3194f4f4af60
#
_entry.id   7e8aacbff58eb7694a3d3194f4f4af60
#
_cell.length_a   1.000
_cell.length_b   1.000
_cell.length_c   1.000
_cell.angle_alpha   90.00
_cell.angle_beta   90.00
_cell.angle_gamma   90.00
#
_symmetry.space_group_name_H-M   'P 1'
#
loop_
_entity.id
_entity.type
_entity.pdbx_description
1 polymer ?
#
loop_
_entity_poly.entity_id
_entity_poly.type
_entity_poly.pdbx_seq_one_letter_code
_entity_poly.pdbx_strand_id
1 'polypeptide(L)'
;MKEERITIENRGSIYAVNKKDIFYLEQEGRKVNVHLLEKVYSFYGKLSESAKVLDGNFFMCHSGCVINMEQVLSIKGQIVHFPGNKCVLLGRENSLRVRQHFKKYVARSF
;
A
#
# COMPACT_ATOMS: atom_id res chain seq x y z
N MET A 1 15.77 -2.17 17.25
CA MET A 1 15.52 -2.80 15.96
C MET A 1 14.14 -2.43 15.44
N LYS A 2 14.08 -2.12 14.15
CA LYS A 2 12.81 -1.72 13.58
C LYS A 2 11.89 -2.90 13.36
N GLU A 3 10.61 -2.68 13.59
CA GLU A 3 9.60 -3.68 13.32
C GLU A 3 9.36 -3.75 11.81
N GLU A 4 9.64 -4.89 11.21
CA GLU A 4 9.51 -5.07 9.77
C GLU A 4 8.29 -5.86 9.36
N ARG A 5 7.56 -6.41 10.31
CA ARG A 5 6.36 -7.18 10.03
C ARG A 5 5.17 -6.58 10.76
N ILE A 6 4.01 -6.77 10.17
CA ILE A 6 2.74 -6.46 10.84
C ILE A 6 1.98 -7.76 11.00
N THR A 7 1.06 -7.78 11.96
CA THR A 7 0.18 -8.94 12.12
C THR A 7 -1.18 -8.59 11.54
N ILE A 8 -1.78 -9.58 10.89
CA ILE A 8 -3.14 -9.45 10.35
C ILE A 8 -3.97 -10.56 10.96
N GLU A 9 -5.04 -10.17 11.62
CA GLU A 9 -5.88 -11.10 12.34
C GLU A 9 -7.24 -11.19 11.67
N ASN A 10 -7.68 -12.40 11.33
CA ASN A 10 -8.97 -12.58 10.70
C ASN A 10 -9.47 -13.98 11.02
N ARG A 11 -10.66 -14.05 11.63
CA ARG A 11 -11.37 -15.29 11.91
C ARG A 11 -10.51 -16.33 12.63
N GLY A 12 -9.81 -15.90 13.65
CA GLY A 12 -9.00 -16.81 14.46
C GLY A 12 -7.64 -17.13 13.90
N SER A 13 -7.30 -16.61 12.74
CA SER A 13 -5.96 -16.77 12.16
C SER A 13 -5.16 -15.50 12.33
N ILE A 14 -3.88 -15.66 12.57
CA ILE A 14 -2.95 -14.53 12.70
C ILE A 14 -1.82 -14.74 11.70
N TYR A 15 -1.62 -13.75 10.84
CA TYR A 15 -0.57 -13.80 9.83
C TYR A 15 0.46 -12.73 10.13
N ALA A 16 1.73 -13.10 10.02
CA ALA A 16 2.84 -12.14 10.10
C ALA A 16 3.27 -11.82 8.68
N VAL A 17 3.18 -10.55 8.31
CA VAL A 17 3.42 -10.11 6.94
C VAL A 17 4.52 -9.08 6.93
N ASN A 18 5.54 -9.27 6.09
CA ASN A 18 6.61 -8.30 5.95
C ASN A 18 6.09 -7.04 5.28
N LYS A 19 6.37 -5.88 5.88
CA LYS A 19 5.91 -4.62 5.32
C LYS A 19 6.41 -4.42 3.90
N LYS A 20 7.66 -4.79 3.63
CA LYS A 20 8.24 -4.57 2.30
C LYS A 20 7.57 -5.39 1.21
N ASP A 21 6.85 -6.46 1.58
CA ASP A 21 6.17 -7.30 0.60
C ASP A 21 4.78 -6.79 0.26
N ILE A 22 4.30 -5.79 0.98
CA ILE A 22 2.97 -5.23 0.75
C ILE A 22 3.05 -4.26 -0.42
N PHE A 23 2.16 -4.44 -1.39
CA PHE A 23 2.06 -3.53 -2.52
C PHE A 23 1.19 -2.34 -2.18
N TYR A 24 -0.03 -2.61 -1.72
CA TYR A 24 -0.95 -1.54 -1.34
C TYR A 24 -2.03 -2.10 -0.43
N LEU A 25 -2.68 -1.18 0.27
CA LEU A 25 -3.82 -1.49 1.11
C LEU A 25 -5.01 -0.68 0.64
N GLU A 26 -6.20 -1.26 0.71
CA GLU A 26 -7.40 -0.55 0.32
C GLU A 26 -8.51 -0.81 1.30
N GLN A 27 -9.36 0.21 1.48
CA GLN A 27 -10.56 0.08 2.31
C GLN A 27 -11.69 -0.42 1.42
N GLU A 28 -12.32 -1.51 1.84
CA GLU A 28 -13.47 -2.04 1.15
C GLU A 28 -14.56 -2.26 2.19
N GLY A 29 -15.49 -1.30 2.27
CA GLY A 29 -16.51 -1.36 3.31
C GLY A 29 -15.88 -1.27 4.68
N ARG A 30 -16.10 -2.27 5.51
CA ARG A 30 -15.58 -2.31 6.88
C ARG A 30 -14.27 -3.06 7.00
N LYS A 31 -13.71 -3.49 5.89
CA LYS A 31 -12.47 -4.26 5.95
C LYS A 31 -11.38 -3.58 5.15
N VAL A 32 -10.16 -3.91 5.51
CA VAL A 32 -8.96 -3.47 4.80
C VAL A 32 -8.38 -4.68 4.09
N ASN A 33 -8.09 -4.53 2.81
CA ASN A 33 -7.44 -5.56 2.02
C ASN A 33 -5.97 -5.20 1.86
N VAL A 34 -5.09 -6.16 2.18
CA VAL A 34 -3.64 -5.98 2.09
C VAL A 34 -3.16 -6.83 0.93
N HIS A 35 -2.68 -6.16 -0.13
CA HIS A 35 -2.32 -6.82 -1.38
C HIS A 35 -0.83 -7.06 -1.47
N LEU A 36 -0.47 -8.33 -1.66
CA LEU A 36 0.90 -8.76 -1.93
C LEU A 36 0.94 -9.36 -3.33
N LEU A 37 2.10 -9.88 -3.73
CA LEU A 37 2.27 -10.40 -5.09
C LEU A 37 1.27 -11.51 -5.42
N GLU A 38 1.11 -12.48 -4.51
CA GLU A 38 0.26 -13.63 -4.79
C GLU A 38 -0.83 -13.84 -3.74
N LYS A 39 -0.95 -12.93 -2.78
CA LYS A 39 -1.92 -13.08 -1.71
C LYS A 39 -2.58 -11.77 -1.39
N VAL A 40 -3.82 -11.86 -0.92
CA VAL A 40 -4.54 -10.72 -0.37
C VAL A 40 -5.03 -11.15 1.00
N TYR A 41 -4.59 -10.41 2.01
CA TYR A 41 -5.09 -10.60 3.37
C TYR A 41 -6.12 -9.54 3.67
N SER A 42 -7.07 -9.88 4.52
CA SER A 42 -8.11 -8.91 4.89
C SER A 42 -8.31 -8.92 6.38
N PHE A 43 -8.70 -7.78 6.93
CA PHE A 43 -9.09 -7.69 8.33
C PHE A 43 -10.12 -6.58 8.47
N TYR A 44 -10.93 -6.66 9.50
CA TYR A 44 -11.93 -5.64 9.77
C TYR A 44 -11.27 -4.48 10.51
N GLY A 45 -11.45 -3.29 10.01
CA GLY A 45 -10.84 -2.12 10.60
C GLY A 45 -10.84 -0.94 9.64
N LYS A 46 -10.13 0.12 10.06
CA LYS A 46 -10.04 1.35 9.28
C LYS A 46 -8.62 1.53 8.77
N LEU A 47 -8.52 1.86 7.50
CA LEU A 47 -7.23 2.07 6.86
C LEU A 47 -6.46 3.20 7.53
N SER A 48 -7.16 4.25 7.98
CA SER A 48 -6.51 5.37 8.63
C SER A 48 -5.76 4.94 9.90
N GLU A 49 -6.25 3.93 10.59
CA GLU A 49 -5.56 3.42 11.77
C GLU A 49 -4.40 2.53 11.40
N SER A 50 -4.56 1.73 10.34
CA SER A 50 -3.50 0.87 9.85
C SER A 50 -2.30 1.66 9.37
N ALA A 51 -2.55 2.81 8.77
CA ALA A 51 -1.49 3.64 8.23
C ALA A 51 -0.53 4.13 9.31
N LYS A 52 -0.97 4.16 10.56
CA LYS A 52 -0.12 4.64 11.66
C LYS A 52 1.04 3.70 11.96
N VAL A 53 0.91 2.42 11.63
CA VAL A 53 1.97 1.44 11.90
C VAL A 53 2.84 1.21 10.66
N LEU A 54 2.53 1.88 9.55
CA LEU A 54 3.32 1.80 8.34
C LEU A 54 4.30 2.97 8.31
N ASP A 55 5.46 2.74 7.71
CA ASP A 55 6.53 3.74 7.78
C ASP A 55 6.60 4.61 6.52
N GLY A 56 7.74 5.29 6.34
CA GLY A 56 7.90 6.30 5.32
C GLY A 56 7.84 5.86 3.88
N ASN A 57 7.86 4.56 3.61
CA ASN A 57 7.70 4.07 2.24
C ASN A 57 6.25 4.04 1.82
N PHE A 58 5.34 4.16 2.76
CA PHE A 58 3.90 4.08 2.49
C PHE A 58 3.31 5.46 2.36
N PHE A 59 2.51 5.63 1.33
CA PHE A 59 1.91 6.91 1.00
C PHE A 59 0.40 6.76 0.87
N MET A 60 -0.36 7.55 1.62
CA MET A 60 -1.81 7.53 1.54
C MET A 60 -2.26 8.37 0.35
N CYS A 61 -2.72 7.70 -0.72
CA CYS A 61 -3.18 8.36 -1.93
C CYS A 61 -4.51 9.07 -1.70
N HIS A 62 -5.37 8.42 -0.94
CA HIS A 62 -6.65 8.97 -0.50
C HIS A 62 -7.11 8.13 0.69
N SER A 63 -8.24 8.47 1.28
CA SER A 63 -8.68 7.83 2.51
C SER A 63 -8.89 6.32 2.38
N GLY A 64 -9.05 5.83 1.16
CA GLY A 64 -9.29 4.42 0.92
C GLY A 64 -8.12 3.66 0.33
N CYS A 65 -6.94 4.26 0.21
CA CYS A 65 -5.83 3.59 -0.43
C CYS A 65 -4.48 4.09 0.07
N VAL A 66 -3.63 3.14 0.46
CA VAL A 66 -2.23 3.42 0.85
C VAL A 66 -1.35 2.55 -0.04
N ILE A 67 -0.35 3.13 -0.68
CA ILE A 67 0.57 2.38 -1.54
C ILE A 67 1.98 2.39 -0.97
N ASN A 68 2.69 1.31 -1.24
CA ASN A 68 4.08 1.17 -0.85
C ASN A 68 4.97 1.64 -2.00
N MET A 69 5.61 2.78 -1.83
CA MET A 69 6.44 3.37 -2.88
C MET A 69 7.60 2.46 -3.27
N GLU A 70 8.09 1.68 -2.33
CA GLU A 70 9.20 0.78 -2.60
C GLU A 70 8.86 -0.25 -3.68
N GLN A 71 7.58 -0.60 -3.79
CA GLN A 71 7.14 -1.64 -4.72
C GLN A 71 6.57 -1.09 -6.02
N VAL A 72 6.47 0.23 -6.16
CA VAL A 72 5.93 0.82 -7.38
C VAL A 72 6.96 0.70 -8.50
N LEU A 73 6.55 0.10 -9.62
CA LEU A 73 7.41 -0.01 -10.80
C LEU A 73 7.27 1.19 -11.72
N SER A 74 6.06 1.66 -11.91
CA SER A 74 5.80 2.77 -12.81
C SER A 74 4.43 3.35 -12.54
N ILE A 75 4.24 4.57 -13.00
CA ILE A 75 2.93 5.22 -12.98
C ILE A 75 2.68 5.69 -14.40
N LYS A 76 1.66 5.10 -15.03
CA LYS A 76 1.29 5.42 -16.40
C LYS A 76 -0.12 5.98 -16.41
N GLY A 77 -0.24 7.27 -16.75
CA GLY A 77 -1.52 7.95 -16.65
C GLY A 77 -1.98 7.95 -15.20
N GLN A 78 -3.13 7.36 -14.95
CA GLN A 78 -3.70 7.29 -13.60
C GLN A 78 -3.53 5.93 -12.96
N ILE A 79 -2.69 5.08 -13.55
CA ILE A 79 -2.51 3.70 -13.08
C ILE A 79 -1.12 3.53 -12.47
N VAL A 80 -1.10 3.06 -11.22
CA VAL A 80 0.14 2.71 -10.52
C VAL A 80 0.37 1.23 -10.73
N HIS A 81 1.54 0.87 -11.23
CA HIS A 81 1.88 -0.51 -11.57
C HIS A 81 2.85 -1.10 -10.56
N PHE A 82 2.56 -2.32 -10.15
CA PHE A 82 3.37 -3.11 -9.24
C PHE A 82 3.82 -4.40 -9.94
N PRO A 83 4.75 -5.14 -9.36
CA PRO A 83 5.15 -6.42 -9.92
C PRO A 83 3.97 -7.37 -10.10
N GLY A 84 4.10 -8.32 -11.05
CA GLY A 84 3.08 -9.36 -11.23
C GLY A 84 1.78 -8.86 -11.82
N ASN A 85 1.84 -7.77 -12.59
CA ASN A 85 0.66 -7.20 -13.24
C ASN A 85 -0.39 -6.68 -12.26
N LYS A 86 0.02 -6.44 -11.02
CA LYS A 86 -0.86 -5.79 -10.05
C LYS A 86 -0.86 -4.29 -10.32
N CYS A 87 -2.02 -3.66 -10.17
CA CYS A 87 -2.10 -2.23 -10.41
C CYS A 87 -3.23 -1.59 -9.61
N VAL A 88 -3.15 -0.28 -9.47
CA VAL A 88 -4.16 0.51 -8.79
C VAL A 88 -4.52 1.68 -9.70
N LEU A 89 -5.82 1.85 -9.95
CA LEU A 89 -6.33 2.99 -10.71
C LEU A 89 -6.71 4.08 -9.72
N LEU A 90 -6.21 5.28 -9.95
CA LEU A 90 -6.48 6.42 -9.07
C LEU A 90 -7.28 7.48 -9.82
N GLY A 91 -7.96 8.33 -9.06
CA GLY A 91 -8.58 9.51 -9.64
C GLY A 91 -7.50 10.49 -10.10
N ARG A 92 -7.90 11.47 -10.91
CA ARG A 92 -6.94 12.38 -11.53
C ARG A 92 -6.10 13.13 -10.50
N GLU A 93 -6.74 13.73 -9.51
CA GLU A 93 -5.99 14.49 -8.51
C GLU A 93 -5.09 13.63 -7.67
N ASN A 94 -5.58 12.46 -7.28
CA ASN A 94 -4.78 11.55 -6.46
C ASN A 94 -3.59 11.02 -7.25
N SER A 95 -3.75 10.77 -8.54
CA SER A 95 -2.65 10.30 -9.35
C SER A 95 -1.56 11.37 -9.48
N LEU A 96 -1.94 12.65 -9.55
CA LEU A 96 -0.95 13.73 -9.59
C LEU A 96 -0.14 13.80 -8.30
N ARG A 97 -0.81 13.66 -7.16
CA ARG A 97 -0.13 13.67 -5.86
C ARG A 97 0.85 12.50 -5.74
N VAL A 98 0.39 11.34 -6.16
CA VAL A 98 1.22 10.12 -6.09
C VAL A 98 2.43 10.26 -7.02
N ARG A 99 2.23 10.81 -8.22
CA ARG A 99 3.32 11.00 -9.17
C ARG A 99 4.40 11.91 -8.59
N GLN A 100 4.00 13.00 -7.96
CA GLN A 100 4.97 13.91 -7.36
C GLN A 100 5.73 13.25 -6.22
N HIS A 101 5.01 12.52 -5.39
CA HIS A 101 5.65 11.82 -4.27
C HIS A 101 6.61 10.75 -4.76
N PHE A 102 6.22 10.02 -5.80
CA PHE A 102 7.05 8.97 -6.37
C PHE A 102 8.34 9.55 -6.95
N LYS A 103 8.25 10.70 -7.63
CA LYS A 103 9.45 11.36 -8.15
C LYS A 103 10.44 11.69 -7.05
N LYS A 104 9.93 12.21 -5.94
CA LYS A 104 10.79 12.53 -4.80
C LYS A 104 11.39 11.28 -4.18
N TYR A 105 10.60 10.24 -4.09
CA TYR A 105 11.04 8.98 -3.52
C TYR A 105 12.19 8.38 -4.34
N VAL A 106 12.03 8.34 -5.65
CA VAL A 106 13.05 7.80 -6.55
C VAL A 106 14.30 8.66 -6.52
N ALA A 107 14.13 9.99 -6.49
CA ALA A 107 15.27 10.90 -6.46
C ALA A 107 16.14 10.70 -5.23
N ARG A 108 15.53 10.34 -4.09
CA ARG A 108 16.31 10.08 -2.88
C ARG A 108 17.15 8.82 -2.98
N SER A 109 16.77 7.92 -3.89
CA SER A 109 17.46 6.64 -4.04
C SER A 109 18.70 6.72 -4.92
N PHE A 110 18.88 7.84 -5.60
CA PHE A 110 20.04 8.04 -6.46
C PHE A 110 21.12 8.90 -5.80
#